data_9c445c6c176ba6375cbe585f911349fa
#
_entry.id   9c445c6c176ba6375cbe585f911349fa
#
_cell.length_a   1.000
_cell.length_b   1.000
_cell.length_c   1.000
_cell.angle_alpha   90.00
_cell.angle_beta   90.00
_cell.angle_gamma   90.00
#
_symmetry.space_group_name_H-M   'P 1'
#
loop_
_entity.id
_entity.type
_entity.pdbx_description
1 polymer ?
#
loop_
_entity_poly.entity_id
_entity_poly.type
_entity_poly.pdbx_seq_one_letter_code
_entity_poly.pdbx_strand_id
1 'polypeptide(L)'
;MDKYKKLASNTIVFAIGTFSSKLLTLILTFFYTRVMATGDFGGATLIQNAVNILVPIVTLAVNSAALRFALDKQSDKKCVFSTGIATTLIGFAIFCLFSPFVVKITINDFNFGQYTILLYLMLLGSSLRQLCQQFVRGSGHVKLYAVDGVIATATSAGFTFLYLGAFNWGIYGYILAIFTSDMLSVLFMFVCAKLWRFVGIRQGLKKDTVVPMLKYCIPLIPTIILWWIINVSDQYMVTYFNGVSQSGIYTAAYKIPNFVVIFASIFIDAWQLSAVDEYDNEGKSRFFSQ
;
A
#
# COMPACT_ATOMS: atom_id res chain seq x y z
N MET A 1 18.73 16.85 24.10
CA MET A 1 17.30 17.12 24.34
C MET A 1 16.48 17.34 23.06
N ASP A 2 17.03 17.95 22.02
CA ASP A 2 16.27 18.22 20.79
C ASP A 2 15.95 17.00 19.92
N LYS A 3 16.80 15.98 19.91
CA LYS A 3 16.60 14.74 19.14
C LYS A 3 15.36 13.96 19.63
N TYR A 4 15.23 13.75 20.93
CA TYR A 4 14.06 13.09 21.52
C TYR A 4 12.77 13.90 21.34
N LYS A 5 12.86 15.22 21.36
CA LYS A 5 11.73 16.11 21.09
C LYS A 5 11.27 16.01 19.63
N LYS A 6 12.21 15.95 18.67
CA LYS A 6 11.93 15.74 17.26
C LYS A 6 11.34 14.37 17.01
N LEU A 7 11.89 13.33 17.65
CA LEU A 7 11.36 11.97 17.58
C LEU A 7 9.94 11.90 18.13
N ALA A 8 9.70 12.43 19.33
CA ALA A 8 8.37 12.46 19.93
C ALA A 8 7.38 13.24 19.06
N SER A 9 7.77 14.38 18.50
CA SER A 9 6.93 15.17 17.57
C SER A 9 6.59 14.38 16.32
N ASN A 10 7.56 13.73 15.69
CA ASN A 10 7.32 12.91 14.50
C ASN A 10 6.42 11.71 14.84
N THR A 11 6.66 11.03 15.97
CA THR A 11 5.84 9.91 16.44
C THR A 11 4.39 10.33 16.67
N ILE A 12 4.16 11.49 17.29
CA ILE A 12 2.81 12.02 17.50
C ILE A 12 2.10 12.33 16.16
N VAL A 13 2.80 12.95 15.22
CA VAL A 13 2.24 13.25 13.88
C VAL A 13 1.90 11.96 13.14
N PHE A 14 2.78 10.96 13.19
CA PHE A 14 2.52 9.64 12.62
C PHE A 14 1.34 8.94 13.30
N ALA A 15 1.32 8.94 14.65
CA ALA A 15 0.26 8.30 15.40
C ALA A 15 -1.10 8.92 15.07
N ILE A 16 -1.21 10.24 15.05
CA ILE A 16 -2.46 10.94 14.72
C ILE A 16 -2.90 10.64 13.29
N GLY A 17 -1.98 10.75 12.31
CA GLY A 17 -2.28 10.48 10.91
C GLY A 17 -2.71 9.03 10.66
N THR A 18 -1.95 8.08 11.18
CA THR A 18 -2.22 6.65 11.01
C THR A 18 -3.50 6.23 11.76
N PHE A 19 -3.66 6.66 13.00
CA PHE A 19 -4.85 6.35 13.80
C PHE A 19 -6.13 6.91 13.16
N SER A 20 -6.11 8.18 12.73
CA SER A 20 -7.26 8.81 12.06
C SER A 20 -7.64 8.07 10.78
N SER A 21 -6.66 7.69 9.95
CA SER A 21 -6.91 6.92 8.73
C SER A 21 -7.48 5.53 9.02
N LYS A 22 -6.97 4.86 10.04
CA LYS A 22 -7.46 3.52 10.42
C LYS A 22 -8.84 3.56 11.07
N LEU A 23 -9.12 4.56 11.89
CA LEU A 23 -10.45 4.77 12.45
C LEU A 23 -11.48 5.03 11.35
N LEU A 24 -11.15 5.85 10.36
CA LEU A 24 -12.02 6.10 9.22
C LEU A 24 -12.24 4.83 8.38
N THR A 25 -11.21 4.00 8.18
CA THR A 25 -11.34 2.70 7.52
C THR A 25 -12.29 1.76 8.28
N LEU A 26 -12.27 1.78 9.61
CA LEU A 26 -13.22 1.02 10.43
C LEU A 26 -14.66 1.51 10.21
N ILE A 27 -14.88 2.82 10.27
CA ILE A 27 -16.19 3.43 10.01
C ILE A 27 -16.69 3.06 8.61
N LEU A 28 -15.81 3.12 7.60
CA LEU A 28 -16.14 2.68 6.24
C LEU A 28 -16.54 1.20 6.18
N THR A 29 -15.94 0.34 6.99
CA THR A 29 -16.31 -1.08 7.02
C THR A 29 -17.77 -1.24 7.46
N PHE A 30 -18.24 -0.50 8.48
CA PHE A 30 -19.65 -0.49 8.85
C PHE A 30 -20.55 0.03 7.74
N PHE A 31 -20.10 1.02 6.98
CA PHE A 31 -20.84 1.52 5.83
C PHE A 31 -20.94 0.45 4.73
N TYR A 32 -19.83 -0.21 4.37
CA TYR A 32 -19.80 -1.28 3.37
C TYR A 32 -20.77 -2.42 3.72
N THR A 33 -20.77 -2.88 4.98
CA THR A 33 -21.64 -3.97 5.43
C THR A 33 -23.14 -3.61 5.44
N ARG A 34 -23.48 -2.33 5.41
CA ARG A 34 -24.88 -1.85 5.33
C ARG A 34 -25.36 -1.62 3.90
N VAL A 35 -24.46 -1.22 3.00
CA VAL A 35 -24.81 -0.78 1.64
C VAL A 35 -24.57 -1.87 0.60
N MET A 36 -23.57 -2.73 0.81
CA MET A 36 -23.23 -3.81 -0.11
C MET A 36 -23.86 -5.14 0.32
N ALA A 37 -24.26 -5.96 -0.65
CA ALA A 37 -24.54 -7.36 -0.40
C ALA A 37 -23.30 -8.08 0.14
N THR A 38 -23.49 -9.09 0.98
CA THR A 38 -22.36 -9.85 1.59
C THR A 38 -21.44 -10.46 0.55
N GLY A 39 -22.01 -10.96 -0.56
CA GLY A 39 -21.26 -11.49 -1.70
C GLY A 39 -20.43 -10.42 -2.41
N ASP A 40 -20.97 -9.23 -2.64
CA ASP A 40 -20.26 -8.12 -3.26
C ASP A 40 -19.10 -7.64 -2.39
N PHE A 41 -19.31 -7.53 -1.09
CA PHE A 41 -18.26 -7.14 -0.16
C PHE A 41 -17.16 -8.21 -0.08
N GLY A 42 -17.53 -9.50 -0.05
CA GLY A 42 -16.59 -10.62 -0.13
C GLY A 42 -15.76 -10.59 -1.41
N GLY A 43 -16.41 -10.44 -2.57
CA GLY A 43 -15.75 -10.36 -3.87
C GLY A 43 -14.81 -9.16 -4.00
N ALA A 44 -15.25 -7.97 -3.55
CA ALA A 44 -14.43 -6.76 -3.56
C ALA A 44 -13.16 -6.93 -2.70
N THR A 45 -13.29 -7.52 -1.53
CA THR A 45 -12.15 -7.76 -0.63
C THR A 45 -11.21 -8.85 -1.13
N LEU A 46 -11.73 -9.87 -1.85
CA LEU A 46 -10.88 -10.86 -2.54
C LEU A 46 -10.02 -10.20 -3.62
N ILE A 47 -10.61 -9.31 -4.44
CA ILE A 47 -9.85 -8.56 -5.44
C ILE A 47 -8.80 -7.66 -4.77
N GLN A 48 -9.16 -6.95 -3.71
CA GLN A 48 -8.22 -6.12 -2.96
C GLN A 48 -7.04 -6.92 -2.41
N ASN A 49 -7.31 -8.10 -1.84
CA ASN A 49 -6.27 -8.98 -1.31
C ASN A 49 -5.41 -9.60 -2.42
N ALA A 50 -5.98 -9.92 -3.59
CA ALA A 50 -5.22 -10.30 -4.77
C ALA A 50 -4.29 -9.17 -5.23
N VAL A 51 -4.75 -7.93 -5.27
CA VAL A 51 -3.90 -6.77 -5.59
C VAL A 51 -2.79 -6.59 -4.55
N ASN A 52 -3.06 -6.77 -3.26
CA ASN A 52 -2.06 -6.63 -2.20
C ASN A 52 -0.86 -7.59 -2.36
N ILE A 53 -1.07 -8.81 -2.85
CA ILE A 53 0.04 -9.72 -3.16
C ILE A 53 0.67 -9.45 -4.52
N LEU A 54 -0.14 -9.03 -5.51
CA LEU A 54 0.37 -8.74 -6.85
C LEU A 54 1.27 -7.50 -6.87
N VAL A 55 1.00 -6.49 -6.05
CA VAL A 55 1.85 -5.28 -5.97
C VAL A 55 3.32 -5.62 -5.74
N PRO A 56 3.75 -6.31 -4.68
CA PRO A 56 5.16 -6.62 -4.47
C PRO A 56 5.76 -7.55 -5.53
N ILE A 57 4.96 -8.44 -6.12
CA ILE A 57 5.41 -9.34 -7.19
C ILE A 57 5.65 -8.53 -8.47
N VAL A 58 4.67 -7.75 -8.91
CA VAL A 58 4.71 -6.97 -10.15
C VAL A 58 5.75 -5.86 -10.07
N THR A 59 5.88 -5.21 -8.93
CA THR A 59 6.88 -4.14 -8.74
C THR A 59 8.24 -4.66 -8.27
N LEU A 60 8.42 -5.98 -8.13
CA LEU A 60 9.61 -6.60 -7.51
C LEU A 60 9.93 -5.99 -6.13
N ALA A 61 8.91 -5.63 -5.37
CA ALA A 61 9.02 -4.97 -4.05
C ALA A 61 9.88 -3.68 -4.05
N VAL A 62 10.01 -3.00 -5.21
CA VAL A 62 10.84 -1.80 -5.38
C VAL A 62 10.43 -0.66 -4.44
N ASN A 63 9.19 -0.68 -3.95
CA ASN A 63 8.69 0.28 -2.95
C ASN A 63 9.54 0.27 -1.68
N SER A 64 9.96 -0.93 -1.21
CA SER A 64 10.83 -1.09 -0.03
C SER A 64 12.25 -0.54 -0.28
N ALA A 65 12.79 -0.77 -1.49
CA ALA A 65 14.07 -0.17 -1.88
C ALA A 65 13.96 1.35 -2.01
N ALA A 66 12.86 1.87 -2.55
CA ALA A 66 12.65 3.31 -2.67
C ALA A 66 12.74 4.01 -1.30
N LEU A 67 12.15 3.41 -0.24
CA LEU A 67 12.31 3.92 1.12
C LEU A 67 13.77 3.88 1.58
N ARG A 68 14.41 2.71 1.51
CA ARG A 68 15.77 2.52 2.02
C ARG A 68 16.79 3.42 1.33
N PHE A 69 16.80 3.43 0.00
CA PHE A 69 17.79 4.19 -0.78
C PHE A 69 17.47 5.69 -0.81
N ALA A 70 16.21 6.12 -0.59
CA ALA A 70 15.89 7.53 -0.41
C ALA A 70 16.30 8.08 0.98
N LEU A 71 16.38 7.23 2.01
CA LEU A 71 16.95 7.56 3.32
C LEU A 71 18.46 7.72 3.29
N ASP A 72 19.15 6.99 2.41
CA ASP A 72 20.59 7.06 2.27
C ASP A 72 21.01 8.41 1.65
N LYS A 73 21.86 9.15 2.38
CA LYS A 73 22.36 10.47 1.98
C LYS A 73 23.29 10.42 0.77
N GLN A 74 23.91 9.27 0.50
CA GLN A 74 24.85 9.10 -0.61
C GLN A 74 24.14 8.71 -1.91
N SER A 75 22.91 8.24 -1.84
CA SER A 75 22.14 7.81 -3.00
C SER A 75 21.56 9.00 -3.79
N ASP A 76 21.68 8.92 -5.12
CA ASP A 76 21.02 9.88 -6.01
C ASP A 76 19.50 9.64 -6.04
N LYS A 77 18.76 10.49 -5.35
CA LYS A 77 17.29 10.39 -5.23
C LYS A 77 16.59 10.38 -6.59
N LYS A 78 17.17 11.04 -7.61
CA LYS A 78 16.63 11.04 -8.97
C LYS A 78 16.73 9.64 -9.59
N CYS A 79 17.88 8.98 -9.41
CA CYS A 79 18.06 7.61 -9.87
C CYS A 79 17.16 6.63 -9.13
N VAL A 80 17.00 6.78 -7.81
CA VAL A 80 16.13 5.93 -6.98
C VAL A 80 14.68 5.99 -7.45
N PHE A 81 14.12 7.20 -7.60
CA PHE A 81 12.73 7.36 -7.99
C PHE A 81 12.47 6.93 -9.43
N SER A 82 13.38 7.27 -10.36
CA SER A 82 13.27 6.85 -11.76
C SER A 82 13.34 5.32 -11.90
N THR A 83 14.21 4.65 -11.14
CA THR A 83 14.27 3.18 -11.08
C THR A 83 12.97 2.60 -10.56
N GLY A 84 12.42 3.18 -9.49
CA GLY A 84 11.14 2.76 -8.93
C GLY A 84 10.00 2.83 -9.94
N ILE A 85 9.86 3.97 -10.64
CA ILE A 85 8.83 4.14 -11.68
C ILE A 85 9.04 3.15 -12.83
N ALA A 86 10.26 3.05 -13.36
CA ALA A 86 10.56 2.16 -14.48
C ALA A 86 10.26 0.70 -14.14
N THR A 87 10.70 0.21 -12.97
CA THR A 87 10.43 -1.16 -12.51
C THR A 87 8.92 -1.41 -12.36
N THR A 88 8.20 -0.46 -11.76
CA THR A 88 6.74 -0.56 -11.59
C THR A 88 6.02 -0.63 -12.93
N LEU A 89 6.34 0.25 -13.87
CA LEU A 89 5.67 0.28 -15.19
C LEU A 89 6.02 -0.92 -16.05
N ILE A 90 7.29 -1.35 -16.06
CA ILE A 90 7.73 -2.54 -16.80
C ILE A 90 7.06 -3.79 -16.22
N GLY A 91 7.08 -3.96 -14.89
CA GLY A 91 6.42 -5.10 -14.24
C GLY A 91 4.92 -5.12 -14.49
N PHE A 92 4.25 -3.97 -14.43
CA PHE A 92 2.84 -3.86 -14.78
C PHE A 92 2.57 -4.22 -16.24
N ALA A 93 3.38 -3.73 -17.19
CA ALA A 93 3.25 -4.08 -18.60
C ALA A 93 3.43 -5.59 -18.84
N ILE A 94 4.44 -6.20 -18.20
CA ILE A 94 4.63 -7.65 -18.25
C ILE A 94 3.41 -8.37 -17.66
N PHE A 95 2.88 -7.93 -16.52
CA PHE A 95 1.71 -8.55 -15.90
C PHE A 95 0.46 -8.45 -16.80
N CYS A 96 0.29 -7.35 -17.54
CA CYS A 96 -0.81 -7.21 -18.52
C CYS A 96 -0.78 -8.29 -19.61
N LEU A 97 0.40 -8.81 -19.99
CA LEU A 97 0.51 -9.92 -20.95
C LEU A 97 -0.09 -11.24 -20.41
N PHE A 98 -0.19 -11.37 -19.10
CA PHE A 98 -0.80 -12.53 -18.44
C PHE A 98 -2.32 -12.41 -18.25
N SER A 99 -2.97 -11.36 -18.81
CA SER A 99 -4.42 -11.16 -18.72
C SER A 99 -5.26 -12.38 -19.10
N PRO A 100 -4.92 -13.18 -20.15
CA PRO A 100 -5.71 -14.36 -20.51
C PRO A 100 -5.76 -15.43 -19.41
N PHE A 101 -4.76 -15.48 -18.53
CA PHE A 101 -4.73 -16.39 -17.39
C PHE A 101 -5.59 -15.87 -16.24
N VAL A 102 -5.56 -14.56 -15.96
CA VAL A 102 -6.35 -13.94 -14.89
C VAL A 102 -7.85 -14.10 -15.15
N VAL A 103 -8.28 -13.95 -16.40
CA VAL A 103 -9.70 -14.11 -16.80
C VAL A 103 -10.25 -15.50 -16.47
N LYS A 104 -9.40 -16.54 -16.43
CA LYS A 104 -9.81 -17.92 -16.18
C LYS A 104 -9.86 -18.29 -14.68
N ILE A 105 -9.40 -17.39 -13.79
CA ILE A 105 -9.39 -17.69 -12.36
C ILE A 105 -10.79 -17.59 -11.81
N THR A 106 -11.31 -18.72 -11.31
CA THR A 106 -12.59 -18.81 -10.61
C THR A 106 -12.38 -19.55 -9.30
N ILE A 107 -12.91 -19.00 -8.21
CA ILE A 107 -12.86 -19.60 -6.89
C ILE A 107 -14.30 -19.79 -6.42
N ASN A 108 -14.76 -21.05 -6.41
CA ASN A 108 -16.13 -21.43 -6.18
C ASN A 108 -17.09 -20.61 -7.09
N ASP A 109 -17.93 -19.78 -6.52
CA ASP A 109 -18.93 -18.93 -7.18
C ASP A 109 -18.39 -17.56 -7.64
N PHE A 110 -17.12 -17.23 -7.31
CA PHE A 110 -16.52 -15.94 -7.66
C PHE A 110 -15.57 -16.02 -8.86
N ASN A 111 -15.92 -15.29 -9.94
CA ASN A 111 -15.14 -15.24 -11.18
C ASN A 111 -14.36 -13.92 -11.28
N PHE A 112 -13.02 -14.00 -11.14
CA PHE A 112 -12.13 -12.85 -11.31
C PHE A 112 -12.15 -12.25 -12.72
N GLY A 113 -12.49 -13.06 -13.73
CA GLY A 113 -12.53 -12.63 -15.14
C GLY A 113 -13.45 -11.45 -15.39
N GLN A 114 -14.58 -11.38 -14.69
CA GLN A 114 -15.55 -10.28 -14.82
C GLN A 114 -14.98 -8.94 -14.32
N TYR A 115 -14.01 -8.98 -13.41
CA TYR A 115 -13.42 -7.81 -12.74
C TYR A 115 -11.96 -7.54 -13.14
N THR A 116 -11.47 -8.17 -14.21
CA THR A 116 -10.06 -8.10 -14.63
C THR A 116 -9.61 -6.65 -14.85
N ILE A 117 -10.40 -5.82 -15.53
CA ILE A 117 -10.06 -4.41 -15.75
C ILE A 117 -9.93 -3.65 -14.43
N LEU A 118 -10.85 -3.88 -13.49
CA LEU A 118 -10.82 -3.26 -12.18
C LEU A 118 -9.59 -3.68 -11.37
N LEU A 119 -9.22 -4.97 -11.46
CA LEU A 119 -8.01 -5.50 -10.83
C LEU A 119 -6.77 -4.79 -11.36
N TYR A 120 -6.66 -4.59 -12.68
CA TYR A 120 -5.51 -3.88 -13.28
C TYR A 120 -5.49 -2.41 -12.91
N LEU A 121 -6.63 -1.71 -12.93
CA LEU A 121 -6.70 -0.31 -12.51
C LEU A 121 -6.24 -0.16 -11.05
N MET A 122 -6.78 -1.00 -10.16
CA MET A 122 -6.41 -0.98 -8.75
C MET A 122 -4.94 -1.33 -8.53
N LEU A 123 -4.41 -2.33 -9.25
CA LEU A 123 -3.01 -2.73 -9.18
C LEU A 123 -2.08 -1.57 -9.58
N LEU A 124 -2.36 -0.90 -10.68
CA LEU A 124 -1.58 0.25 -11.15
C LEU A 124 -1.64 1.39 -10.14
N GLY A 125 -2.84 1.77 -9.71
CA GLY A 125 -3.07 2.83 -8.74
C GLY A 125 -2.33 2.61 -7.44
N SER A 126 -2.53 1.45 -6.83
CA SER A 126 -1.91 1.09 -5.56
C SER A 126 -0.39 0.95 -5.67
N SER A 127 0.14 0.45 -6.79
CA SER A 127 1.59 0.35 -7.03
C SER A 127 2.25 1.73 -7.10
N LEU A 128 1.68 2.65 -7.88
CA LEU A 128 2.19 4.01 -8.03
C LEU A 128 2.10 4.79 -6.71
N ARG A 129 0.96 4.68 -6.02
CA ARG A 129 0.77 5.33 -4.73
C ARG A 129 1.79 4.86 -3.70
N GLN A 130 1.97 3.54 -3.54
CA GLN A 130 2.94 2.98 -2.60
C GLN A 130 4.36 3.44 -2.91
N LEU A 131 4.77 3.46 -4.19
CA LEU A 131 6.08 3.97 -4.60
C LEU A 131 6.26 5.43 -4.19
N CYS A 132 5.29 6.30 -4.52
CA CYS A 132 5.36 7.72 -4.17
C CYS A 132 5.41 7.93 -2.66
N GLN A 133 4.58 7.22 -1.89
CA GLN A 133 4.55 7.29 -0.43
C GLN A 133 5.90 6.91 0.19
N GLN A 134 6.48 5.77 -0.21
CA GLN A 134 7.74 5.31 0.35
C GLN A 134 8.91 6.23 -0.03
N PHE A 135 8.91 6.75 -1.26
CA PHE A 135 9.93 7.71 -1.68
C PHE A 135 9.81 9.05 -0.94
N VAL A 136 8.62 9.59 -0.79
CA VAL A 136 8.37 10.84 -0.04
C VAL A 136 8.77 10.68 1.42
N ARG A 137 8.41 9.54 2.04
CA ARG A 137 8.81 9.21 3.41
C ARG A 137 10.34 9.12 3.55
N GLY A 138 11.01 8.38 2.66
CA GLY A 138 12.46 8.21 2.65
C GLY A 138 13.23 9.49 2.32
N SER A 139 12.62 10.40 1.55
CA SER A 139 13.21 11.70 1.24
C SER A 139 13.16 12.72 2.39
N GLY A 140 12.59 12.35 3.54
CA GLY A 140 12.49 13.17 4.75
C GLY A 140 11.21 14.02 4.83
N HIS A 141 10.28 13.89 3.88
CA HIS A 141 9.00 14.61 3.87
C HIS A 141 7.92 13.87 4.67
N VAL A 142 8.25 13.51 5.91
CA VAL A 142 7.41 12.71 6.81
C VAL A 142 6.03 13.33 7.06
N LYS A 143 5.97 14.65 7.20
CA LYS A 143 4.70 15.37 7.37
C LYS A 143 3.79 15.23 6.16
N LEU A 144 4.37 15.32 4.95
CA LEU A 144 3.62 15.17 3.71
C LEU A 144 3.07 13.75 3.56
N TYR A 145 3.85 12.74 3.93
CA TYR A 145 3.41 11.34 3.99
C TYR A 145 2.21 11.17 4.94
N ALA A 146 2.26 11.76 6.15
CA ALA A 146 1.16 11.67 7.11
C ALA A 146 -0.11 12.39 6.61
N VAL A 147 0.04 13.58 6.01
CA VAL A 147 -1.06 14.33 5.41
C VAL A 147 -1.69 13.56 4.25
N ASP A 148 -0.87 12.93 3.39
CA ASP A 148 -1.35 12.07 2.30
C ASP A 148 -2.21 10.92 2.83
N GLY A 149 -1.79 10.27 3.92
CA GLY A 149 -2.56 9.20 4.54
C GLY A 149 -3.98 9.65 4.95
N VAL A 150 -4.12 10.85 5.50
CA VAL A 150 -5.42 11.43 5.86
C VAL A 150 -6.23 11.80 4.62
N ILE A 151 -5.62 12.49 3.65
CA ILE A 151 -6.27 12.87 2.40
C ILE A 151 -6.78 11.64 1.65
N ALA A 152 -5.93 10.63 1.48
CA ALA A 152 -6.29 9.41 0.77
C ALA A 152 -7.46 8.67 1.46
N THR A 153 -7.47 8.62 2.78
CA THR A 153 -8.57 7.97 3.49
C THR A 153 -9.86 8.80 3.39
N ALA A 154 -9.77 10.12 3.49
CA ALA A 154 -10.92 11.01 3.34
C ALA A 154 -11.49 10.97 1.92
N THR A 155 -10.64 10.99 0.89
CA THR A 155 -11.06 10.90 -0.51
C THR A 155 -11.62 9.52 -0.85
N SER A 156 -11.03 8.44 -0.31
CA SER A 156 -11.59 7.09 -0.43
C SER A 156 -12.98 7.02 0.19
N ALA A 157 -13.19 7.62 1.37
CA ALA A 157 -14.51 7.72 1.99
C ALA A 157 -15.49 8.50 1.11
N GLY A 158 -15.08 9.67 0.63
CA GLY A 158 -15.92 10.52 -0.24
C GLY A 158 -16.36 9.79 -1.52
N PHE A 159 -15.42 9.14 -2.22
CA PHE A 159 -15.74 8.35 -3.42
C PHE A 159 -16.56 7.10 -3.09
N THR A 160 -16.33 6.48 -1.93
CA THR A 160 -17.17 5.37 -1.46
C THR A 160 -18.62 5.80 -1.27
N PHE A 161 -18.87 6.92 -0.59
CA PHE A 161 -20.22 7.46 -0.43
C PHE A 161 -20.86 7.81 -1.79
N LEU A 162 -20.08 8.34 -2.73
CA LEU A 162 -20.57 8.67 -4.05
C LEU A 162 -20.90 7.41 -4.87
N TYR A 163 -19.95 6.47 -5.01
CA TYR A 163 -20.12 5.33 -5.91
C TYR A 163 -21.00 4.23 -5.34
N LEU A 164 -20.92 3.97 -4.04
CA LEU A 164 -21.76 2.97 -3.39
C LEU A 164 -23.05 3.55 -2.84
N GLY A 165 -23.00 4.74 -2.23
CA GLY A 165 -24.18 5.34 -1.61
C GLY A 165 -25.12 5.98 -2.63
N ALA A 166 -24.61 6.76 -3.60
CA ALA A 166 -25.44 7.45 -4.57
C ALA A 166 -25.70 6.61 -5.83
N PHE A 167 -24.69 5.92 -6.35
CA PHE A 167 -24.81 5.18 -7.63
C PHE A 167 -25.07 3.68 -7.45
N ASN A 168 -24.90 3.11 -6.27
CA ASN A 168 -25.11 1.68 -5.98
C ASN A 168 -24.32 0.73 -6.90
N TRP A 169 -23.07 1.07 -7.22
CA TRP A 169 -22.25 0.30 -8.16
C TRP A 169 -21.64 -0.98 -7.59
N GLY A 170 -21.95 -1.40 -6.36
CA GLY A 170 -21.49 -2.66 -5.77
C GLY A 170 -19.96 -2.82 -5.81
N ILE A 171 -19.47 -3.96 -6.30
CA ILE A 171 -18.02 -4.25 -6.43
C ILE A 171 -17.30 -3.18 -7.25
N TYR A 172 -17.89 -2.73 -8.36
CA TYR A 172 -17.31 -1.67 -9.20
C TYR A 172 -17.09 -0.38 -8.42
N GLY A 173 -18.09 0.05 -7.66
CA GLY A 173 -18.02 1.25 -6.83
C GLY A 173 -16.94 1.17 -5.77
N TYR A 174 -16.81 0.03 -5.10
CA TYR A 174 -15.77 -0.19 -4.09
C TYR A 174 -14.36 -0.06 -4.67
N ILE A 175 -14.09 -0.74 -5.78
CA ILE A 175 -12.75 -0.77 -6.39
C ILE A 175 -12.41 0.58 -7.03
N LEU A 176 -13.36 1.20 -7.71
CA LEU A 176 -13.16 2.53 -8.31
C LEU A 176 -12.95 3.61 -7.24
N ALA A 177 -13.61 3.52 -6.07
CA ALA A 177 -13.37 4.45 -4.98
C ALA A 177 -11.91 4.39 -4.47
N ILE A 178 -11.35 3.20 -4.35
CA ILE A 178 -9.94 3.03 -3.97
C ILE A 178 -9.03 3.53 -5.08
N PHE A 179 -9.27 3.13 -6.33
CA PHE A 179 -8.44 3.55 -7.46
C PHE A 179 -8.41 5.07 -7.64
N THR A 180 -9.56 5.73 -7.63
CA THR A 180 -9.64 7.20 -7.78
C THR A 180 -8.98 7.92 -6.61
N SER A 181 -9.12 7.41 -5.39
CA SER A 181 -8.41 7.91 -4.22
C SER A 181 -6.90 7.75 -4.34
N ASP A 182 -6.43 6.58 -4.79
CA ASP A 182 -5.00 6.31 -5.01
C ASP A 182 -4.42 7.26 -6.08
N MET A 183 -5.13 7.49 -7.18
CA MET A 183 -4.71 8.42 -8.22
C MET A 183 -4.66 9.87 -7.74
N LEU A 184 -5.63 10.29 -6.94
CA LEU A 184 -5.63 11.63 -6.35
C LEU A 184 -4.47 11.80 -5.37
N SER A 185 -4.18 10.78 -4.56
CA SER A 185 -3.02 10.74 -3.66
C SER A 185 -1.69 10.82 -4.43
N VAL A 186 -1.55 10.08 -5.53
CA VAL A 186 -0.37 10.17 -6.41
C VAL A 186 -0.23 11.59 -6.94
N LEU A 187 -1.30 12.19 -7.48
CA LEU A 187 -1.29 13.56 -7.98
C LEU A 187 -0.89 14.57 -6.90
N PHE A 188 -1.49 14.46 -5.71
CA PHE A 188 -1.16 15.29 -4.56
C PHE A 188 0.33 15.22 -4.21
N MET A 189 0.90 14.02 -4.09
CA MET A 189 2.32 13.84 -3.80
C MET A 189 3.21 14.35 -4.93
N PHE A 190 2.83 14.13 -6.19
CA PHE A 190 3.56 14.67 -7.34
C PHE A 190 3.65 16.18 -7.29
N VAL A 191 2.55 16.87 -6.98
CA VAL A 191 2.52 18.34 -6.91
C VAL A 191 3.26 18.84 -5.68
N CYS A 192 2.95 18.35 -4.48
CA CYS A 192 3.48 18.89 -3.23
C CYS A 192 4.96 18.56 -3.01
N ALA A 193 5.41 17.34 -3.35
CA ALA A 193 6.81 16.94 -3.25
C ALA A 193 7.61 17.25 -4.53
N LYS A 194 6.98 17.84 -5.57
CA LYS A 194 7.60 18.15 -6.86
C LYS A 194 8.30 16.92 -7.48
N LEU A 195 7.64 15.75 -7.42
CA LEU A 195 8.23 14.46 -7.81
C LEU A 195 8.65 14.44 -9.29
N TRP A 196 8.07 15.28 -10.16
CA TRP A 196 8.50 15.42 -11.55
C TRP A 196 9.99 15.78 -11.69
N ARG A 197 10.60 16.43 -10.68
CA ARG A 197 12.04 16.76 -10.68
C ARG A 197 12.93 15.52 -10.52
N PHE A 198 12.38 14.45 -9.96
CA PHE A 198 13.07 13.18 -9.74
C PHE A 198 12.80 12.15 -10.84
N VAL A 199 11.94 12.47 -11.82
CA VAL A 199 11.72 11.64 -13.00
C VAL A 199 12.76 11.96 -14.05
N GLY A 200 13.54 10.96 -14.48
CA GLY A 200 14.56 11.15 -15.52
C GLY A 200 14.88 9.81 -16.19
N ILE A 201 14.17 9.52 -17.29
CA ILE A 201 14.26 8.22 -17.97
C ILE A 201 15.67 7.92 -18.47
N ARG A 202 16.40 8.90 -19.00
CA ARG A 202 17.70 8.68 -19.66
C ARG A 202 18.91 8.81 -18.72
N GLN A 203 18.80 9.65 -17.68
CA GLN A 203 19.89 9.90 -16.71
C GLN A 203 19.63 9.21 -15.36
N GLY A 204 18.42 8.71 -15.12
CA GLY A 204 17.97 8.13 -13.86
C GLY A 204 18.20 6.61 -13.75
N LEU A 205 18.49 5.90 -14.84
CA LEU A 205 18.69 4.44 -14.81
C LEU A 205 20.18 4.11 -14.83
N LYS A 206 20.89 4.46 -13.73
CA LYS A 206 22.30 4.07 -13.56
C LYS A 206 22.39 2.66 -13.00
N LYS A 207 23.23 1.83 -13.62
CA LYS A 207 23.43 0.43 -13.19
C LYS A 207 23.85 0.33 -11.72
N ASP A 208 24.61 1.31 -11.24
CA ASP A 208 25.09 1.41 -9.86
C ASP A 208 23.95 1.68 -8.82
N THR A 209 22.77 2.10 -9.28
CA THR A 209 21.59 2.26 -8.42
C THR A 209 20.59 1.13 -8.65
N VAL A 210 20.33 0.78 -9.90
CA VAL A 210 19.34 -0.26 -10.28
C VAL A 210 19.72 -1.62 -9.69
N VAL A 211 20.97 -2.06 -9.87
CA VAL A 211 21.40 -3.39 -9.42
C VAL A 211 21.34 -3.55 -7.90
N PRO A 212 21.87 -2.62 -7.08
CA PRO A 212 21.74 -2.71 -5.63
C PRO A 212 20.28 -2.67 -5.15
N MET A 213 19.42 -1.84 -5.77
CA MET A 213 17.99 -1.80 -5.43
C MET A 213 17.32 -3.14 -5.69
N LEU A 214 17.50 -3.73 -6.88
CA LEU A 214 16.90 -5.02 -7.21
C LEU A 214 17.46 -6.15 -6.35
N LYS A 215 18.78 -6.17 -6.11
CA LYS A 215 19.42 -7.16 -5.22
C LYS A 215 18.90 -7.09 -3.79
N TYR A 216 18.51 -5.90 -3.34
CA TYR A 216 17.86 -5.72 -2.03
C TYR A 216 16.40 -6.20 -2.04
N CYS A 217 15.66 -5.95 -3.11
CA CYS A 217 14.23 -6.24 -3.21
C CYS A 217 13.93 -7.74 -3.35
N ILE A 218 14.68 -8.43 -4.22
CA ILE A 218 14.38 -9.84 -4.58
C ILE A 218 14.29 -10.74 -3.34
N PRO A 219 15.20 -10.68 -2.35
CA PRO A 219 15.09 -11.49 -1.14
C PRO A 219 13.90 -11.14 -0.23
N LEU A 220 13.30 -9.94 -0.37
CA LEU A 220 12.15 -9.54 0.42
C LEU A 220 10.83 -10.14 -0.09
N ILE A 221 10.77 -10.48 -1.38
CA ILE A 221 9.53 -10.99 -2.01
C ILE A 221 9.01 -12.23 -1.30
N PRO A 222 9.80 -13.29 -1.03
CA PRO A 222 9.33 -14.46 -0.30
C PRO A 222 8.75 -14.11 1.07
N THR A 223 9.41 -13.23 1.80
CA THR A 223 8.93 -12.78 3.12
C THR A 223 7.57 -12.09 3.04
N ILE A 224 7.39 -11.19 2.05
CA ILE A 224 6.11 -10.49 1.84
C ILE A 224 5.01 -11.49 1.45
N ILE A 225 5.31 -12.45 0.60
CA ILE A 225 4.36 -13.50 0.19
C ILE A 225 3.95 -14.35 1.40
N LEU A 226 4.90 -14.78 2.23
CA LEU A 226 4.61 -15.57 3.43
C LEU A 226 3.74 -14.80 4.42
N TRP A 227 4.02 -13.52 4.65
CA TRP A 227 3.17 -12.66 5.47
C TRP A 227 1.76 -12.52 4.89
N TRP A 228 1.63 -12.40 3.57
CA TRP A 228 0.33 -12.34 2.92
C TRP A 228 -0.44 -13.67 3.12
N ILE A 229 0.22 -14.82 2.92
CA ILE A 229 -0.39 -16.13 3.13
C ILE A 229 -0.92 -16.24 4.55
N ILE A 230 -0.12 -15.88 5.57
CA ILE A 230 -0.53 -15.95 6.98
C ILE A 230 -1.76 -15.08 7.27
N ASN A 231 -1.86 -13.90 6.65
CA ASN A 231 -2.93 -12.95 6.96
C ASN A 231 -4.18 -13.11 6.11
N VAL A 232 -4.12 -13.80 4.98
CA VAL A 232 -5.18 -13.75 3.96
C VAL A 232 -5.66 -15.14 3.51
N SER A 233 -4.88 -16.20 3.72
CA SER A 233 -5.23 -17.55 3.28
C SER A 233 -6.60 -18.00 3.79
N ASP A 234 -6.93 -17.65 5.03
CA ASP A 234 -8.19 -18.02 5.66
C ASP A 234 -9.40 -17.50 4.86
N GLN A 235 -9.33 -16.28 4.35
CA GLN A 235 -10.41 -15.72 3.53
C GLN A 235 -10.59 -16.51 2.23
N TYR A 236 -9.50 -16.91 1.57
CA TYR A 236 -9.58 -17.70 0.35
C TYR A 236 -10.10 -19.12 0.62
N MET A 237 -9.73 -19.73 1.75
CA MET A 237 -10.28 -21.02 2.19
C MET A 237 -11.78 -20.92 2.48
N VAL A 238 -12.22 -19.89 3.22
CA VAL A 238 -13.65 -19.65 3.46
C VAL A 238 -14.40 -19.47 2.14
N THR A 239 -13.84 -18.73 1.19
CA THR A 239 -14.46 -18.56 -0.13
C THR A 239 -14.56 -19.89 -0.87
N TYR A 240 -13.50 -20.69 -0.85
CA TYR A 240 -13.46 -21.96 -1.58
C TYR A 240 -14.48 -22.99 -1.04
N PHE A 241 -14.61 -23.11 0.29
CA PHE A 241 -15.49 -24.09 0.91
C PHE A 241 -16.91 -23.60 1.13
N ASN A 242 -17.12 -22.32 1.42
CA ASN A 242 -18.40 -21.78 1.88
C ASN A 242 -18.98 -20.69 0.95
N GLY A 243 -18.26 -20.33 -0.11
CA GLY A 243 -18.68 -19.31 -1.09
C GLY A 243 -18.33 -17.86 -0.70
N VAL A 244 -18.46 -16.97 -1.67
CA VAL A 244 -18.06 -15.57 -1.55
C VAL A 244 -18.88 -14.79 -0.51
N SER A 245 -20.13 -15.17 -0.31
CA SER A 245 -21.02 -14.51 0.66
C SER A 245 -20.55 -14.71 2.10
N GLN A 246 -20.14 -15.93 2.46
CA GLN A 246 -19.57 -16.24 3.78
C GLN A 246 -18.19 -15.59 3.96
N SER A 247 -17.41 -15.47 2.90
CA SER A 247 -16.16 -14.72 2.89
C SER A 247 -16.38 -13.24 3.25
N GLY A 248 -17.46 -12.63 2.76
CA GLY A 248 -17.83 -11.25 3.12
C GLY A 248 -18.10 -11.08 4.61
N ILE A 249 -18.86 -12.02 5.22
CA ILE A 249 -19.14 -12.02 6.67
C ILE A 249 -17.85 -12.21 7.46
N TYR A 250 -17.01 -13.19 7.06
CA TYR A 250 -15.71 -13.45 7.68
C TYR A 250 -14.82 -12.19 7.66
N THR A 251 -14.71 -11.54 6.51
CA THR A 251 -13.89 -10.33 6.35
C THR A 251 -14.38 -9.18 7.23
N ALA A 252 -15.69 -9.00 7.31
CA ALA A 252 -16.28 -7.97 8.19
C ALA A 252 -15.95 -8.24 9.66
N ALA A 253 -16.11 -9.49 10.11
CA ALA A 253 -15.81 -9.91 11.48
C ALA A 253 -14.32 -9.77 11.81
N TYR A 254 -13.43 -10.13 10.88
CA TYR A 254 -11.97 -10.06 11.06
C TYR A 254 -11.43 -8.63 11.21
N LYS A 255 -12.18 -7.62 10.77
CA LYS A 255 -11.79 -6.20 10.94
C LYS A 255 -11.72 -5.78 12.41
N ILE A 256 -12.51 -6.38 13.29
CA ILE A 256 -12.54 -6.03 14.72
C ILE A 256 -11.27 -6.46 15.44
N PRO A 257 -10.83 -7.74 15.42
CA PRO A 257 -9.56 -8.15 16.01
C PRO A 257 -8.34 -7.43 15.41
N ASN A 258 -8.38 -7.14 14.13
CA ASN A 258 -7.30 -6.46 13.43
C ASN A 258 -7.05 -5.03 13.94
N PHE A 259 -7.98 -4.47 14.72
CA PHE A 259 -7.80 -3.17 15.39
C PHE A 259 -6.61 -3.17 16.35
N VAL A 260 -6.32 -4.31 17.01
CA VAL A 260 -5.16 -4.45 17.91
C VAL A 260 -3.84 -4.32 17.13
N VAL A 261 -3.79 -4.85 15.89
CA VAL A 261 -2.61 -4.78 15.03
C VAL A 261 -2.27 -3.32 14.64
N ILE A 262 -3.26 -2.43 14.66
CA ILE A 262 -3.06 -1.01 14.34
C ILE A 262 -2.12 -0.36 15.36
N PHE A 263 -2.30 -0.63 16.65
CA PHE A 263 -1.42 -0.08 17.68
C PHE A 263 0.02 -0.57 17.52
N ALA A 264 0.20 -1.87 17.21
CA ALA A 264 1.51 -2.43 16.93
C ALA A 264 2.16 -1.77 15.69
N SER A 265 1.40 -1.53 14.63
CA SER A 265 1.94 -0.92 13.40
C SER A 265 2.41 0.52 13.61
N ILE A 266 1.69 1.32 14.41
CA ILE A 266 2.09 2.70 14.74
C ILE A 266 3.44 2.70 15.47
N PHE A 267 3.61 1.79 16.42
CA PHE A 267 4.88 1.65 17.14
C PHE A 267 6.01 1.24 16.19
N ILE A 268 5.79 0.22 15.35
CA ILE A 268 6.80 -0.28 14.40
C ILE A 268 7.22 0.81 13.40
N ASP A 269 6.27 1.58 12.86
CA ASP A 269 6.55 2.67 11.92
C ASP A 269 7.40 3.78 12.55
N ALA A 270 7.09 4.16 13.78
CA ALA A 270 7.86 5.15 14.54
C ALA A 270 9.25 4.62 14.89
N TRP A 271 9.33 3.35 15.34
CA TRP A 271 10.57 2.70 15.72
C TRP A 271 11.53 2.54 14.52
N GLN A 272 11.05 2.13 13.35
CA GLN A 272 11.87 1.99 12.14
C GLN A 272 12.64 3.26 11.80
N LEU A 273 11.97 4.42 11.84
CA LEU A 273 12.62 5.69 11.53
C LEU A 273 13.67 6.05 12.58
N SER A 274 13.36 5.78 13.86
CA SER A 274 14.26 6.07 14.97
C SER A 274 15.49 5.17 14.96
N ALA A 275 15.30 3.89 14.64
CA ALA A 275 16.37 2.92 14.57
C ALA A 275 17.36 3.24 13.42
N VAL A 276 16.87 3.72 12.30
CA VAL A 276 17.73 4.13 11.16
C VAL A 276 18.53 5.40 11.52
N ASP A 277 17.87 6.40 12.12
CA ASP A 277 18.54 7.65 12.52
C ASP A 277 19.61 7.42 13.59
N GLU A 278 19.44 6.43 14.49
CA GLU A 278 20.35 6.16 15.59
C GLU A 278 21.43 5.11 15.25
N TYR A 279 21.27 4.38 14.12
CA TYR A 279 22.23 3.35 13.71
C TYR A 279 23.65 3.89 13.48
N ASP A 280 23.78 5.10 12.95
CA ASP A 280 25.05 5.79 12.68
C ASP A 280 25.61 6.59 13.87
N ASN A 281 24.91 6.61 15.00
CA ASN A 281 25.31 7.39 16.19
C ASN A 281 26.08 6.55 17.21
N GLU A 282 26.97 7.18 18.00
CA GLU A 282 27.74 6.55 19.09
C GLU A 282 26.87 5.96 20.21
N GLY A 283 25.59 6.41 20.31
CA GLY A 283 24.62 5.95 21.30
C GLY A 283 23.83 4.69 20.92
N LYS A 284 24.11 4.05 19.77
CA LYS A 284 23.30 2.92 19.26
C LYS A 284 23.15 1.76 20.24
N SER A 285 24.24 1.37 20.91
CA SER A 285 24.22 0.26 21.88
C SER A 285 23.21 0.50 23.02
N ARG A 286 23.10 1.74 23.50
CA ARG A 286 22.17 2.13 24.55
C ARG A 286 20.72 2.22 24.04
N PHE A 287 20.52 2.65 22.79
CA PHE A 287 19.20 2.74 22.17
C PHE A 287 18.58 1.36 21.92
N PHE A 288 19.40 0.39 21.47
CA PHE A 288 18.92 -0.98 21.19
C PHE A 288 18.88 -1.89 22.44
N SER A 289 19.43 -1.46 23.58
CA SER A 289 19.40 -2.22 24.85
C SER A 289 18.24 -1.84 25.77
N GLN A 290 17.50 -0.78 25.50
CA GLN A 290 16.29 -0.35 26.18
C GLN A 290 15.03 -0.73 25.39
#